data_32e50e703d0bf069f0bdf5cbc7f70d9b
#
_entry.id   32e50e703d0bf069f0bdf5cbc7f70d9b
#
_cell.length_a   1.000
_cell.length_b   1.000
_cell.length_c   1.000
_cell.angle_alpha   90.00
_cell.angle_beta   90.00
_cell.angle_gamma   90.00
#
_symmetry.space_group_name_H-M   'P 1'
#
loop_
_entity.id
_entity.type
_entity.pdbx_description
1 polymer ?
#
loop_
_entity_poly.entity_id
_entity_poly.type
_entity_poly.pdbx_seq_one_letter_code
_entity_poly.pdbx_strand_id
1 'polypeptide(L)'
;MSGLSGKVALVTGGSRGIGAAIAERLAQDGADVALTYSASPDKAQAVVGRIEALGRRGLAIAADATDGKAVQAAVERTVAELGRIDILVNNAGVFPYGPFEEVGEDELDRVLAIHVRSSFLAAQAAARHMGHGGRIISIGSCLADYAGGPNTTLYVMTKAALTGLTRGLARDLGPRGITSNIIHPGPTDTDMNPADGPGADGQRQGIALGHYGEAADVAAMVAHLAGEGGRWVTGASIAVDGGINA
;
A
#
# COMPACT_ATOMS: atom_id res chain seq x y z
N MET A 1 -10.72 9.95 17.37
CA MET A 1 -9.44 9.23 17.49
C MET A 1 -9.69 7.82 17.00
N SER A 2 -9.04 7.43 15.90
CA SER A 2 -9.06 6.06 15.41
C SER A 2 -8.26 5.21 16.40
N GLY A 3 -8.93 4.45 17.25
CA GLY A 3 -8.28 3.68 18.29
C GLY A 3 -7.61 2.44 17.73
N LEU A 4 -6.36 2.54 17.25
CA LEU A 4 -5.53 1.39 16.86
C LEU A 4 -4.63 0.89 18.00
N SER A 5 -4.88 1.34 19.23
CA SER A 5 -4.11 0.89 20.41
C SER A 5 -4.16 -0.63 20.55
N GLY A 6 -2.98 -1.26 20.72
CA GLY A 6 -2.85 -2.71 20.81
C GLY A 6 -2.96 -3.46 19.48
N LYS A 7 -3.07 -2.75 18.36
CA LYS A 7 -3.02 -3.31 17.00
C LYS A 7 -1.59 -3.31 16.46
N VAL A 8 -1.31 -4.24 15.56
CA VAL A 8 -0.04 -4.32 14.85
C VAL A 8 -0.31 -4.26 13.34
N ALA A 9 0.40 -3.36 12.69
CA ALA A 9 0.36 -3.18 11.24
C ALA A 9 1.66 -3.63 10.57
N LEU A 10 1.54 -4.20 9.37
CA LEU A 10 2.66 -4.37 8.44
C LEU A 10 2.39 -3.54 7.17
N VAL A 11 3.33 -2.66 6.83
CA VAL A 11 3.28 -1.84 5.60
C VAL A 11 4.41 -2.28 4.66
N THR A 12 4.06 -2.87 3.50
CA THR A 12 5.08 -3.23 2.51
C THR A 12 5.58 -1.98 1.77
N GLY A 13 6.91 -1.87 1.56
CA GLY A 13 7.49 -0.68 0.93
C GLY A 13 7.32 0.60 1.76
N GLY A 14 7.43 0.49 3.09
CA GLY A 14 7.15 1.57 4.04
C GLY A 14 8.29 2.55 4.29
N SER A 15 9.40 2.51 3.54
CA SER A 15 10.58 3.33 3.82
C SER A 15 10.52 4.77 3.27
N ARG A 16 9.57 5.08 2.39
CA ARG A 16 9.41 6.41 1.76
C ARG A 16 8.00 6.64 1.22
N GLY A 17 7.73 7.87 0.79
CA GLY A 17 6.50 8.27 0.08
C GLY A 17 5.23 7.88 0.82
N ILE A 18 4.25 7.38 0.09
CA ILE A 18 2.94 6.97 0.62
C ILE A 18 3.10 5.92 1.74
N GLY A 19 4.00 4.93 1.56
CA GLY A 19 4.21 3.87 2.54
C GLY A 19 4.73 4.37 3.88
N ALA A 20 5.66 5.35 3.89
CA ALA A 20 6.15 5.96 5.11
C ALA A 20 5.05 6.78 5.82
N ALA A 21 4.30 7.59 5.07
CA ALA A 21 3.18 8.36 5.61
C ALA A 21 2.10 7.45 6.22
N ILE A 22 1.80 6.31 5.60
CA ILE A 22 0.89 5.30 6.14
C ILE A 22 1.43 4.72 7.44
N ALA A 23 2.71 4.32 7.47
CA ALA A 23 3.33 3.73 8.67
C ALA A 23 3.29 4.70 9.86
N GLU A 24 3.65 5.96 9.64
CA GLU A 24 3.61 7.02 10.65
C GLU A 24 2.19 7.33 11.11
N ARG A 25 1.23 7.40 10.19
CA ARG A 25 -0.16 7.67 10.53
C ARG A 25 -0.78 6.53 11.36
N LEU A 26 -0.54 5.28 11.02
CA LEU A 26 -1.02 4.15 11.81
C LEU A 26 -0.41 4.15 13.22
N ALA A 27 0.86 4.56 13.35
CA ALA A 27 1.52 4.74 14.65
C ALA A 27 0.92 5.91 15.45
N GLN A 28 0.63 7.05 14.82
CA GLN A 28 -0.07 8.18 15.45
C GLN A 28 -1.45 7.78 15.98
N ASP A 29 -2.13 6.88 15.29
CA ASP A 29 -3.42 6.33 15.70
C ASP A 29 -3.30 5.19 16.74
N GLY A 30 -2.06 4.82 17.14
CA GLY A 30 -1.77 3.94 18.29
C GLY A 30 -1.32 2.52 17.92
N ALA A 31 -1.12 2.18 16.66
CA ALA A 31 -0.60 0.87 16.26
C ALA A 31 0.92 0.74 16.45
N ASP A 32 1.39 -0.46 16.76
CA ASP A 32 2.78 -0.85 16.53
C ASP A 32 2.95 -1.21 15.05
N VAL A 33 4.07 -0.83 14.41
CA VAL A 33 4.19 -0.91 12.96
C VAL A 33 5.48 -1.57 12.52
N ALA A 34 5.36 -2.67 11.78
CA ALA A 34 6.42 -3.18 10.95
C ALA A 34 6.34 -2.58 9.54
N LEU A 35 7.47 -2.35 8.92
CA LEU A 35 7.55 -1.92 7.53
C LEU A 35 8.63 -2.69 6.77
N THR A 36 8.39 -2.95 5.47
CA THR A 36 9.42 -3.55 4.63
C THR A 36 10.13 -2.51 3.76
N TYR A 37 11.36 -2.83 3.39
CA TYR A 37 12.16 -2.09 2.42
C TYR A 37 13.01 -3.05 1.58
N SER A 38 13.44 -2.64 0.38
CA SER A 38 14.37 -3.42 -0.45
C SER A 38 15.79 -2.87 -0.40
N ALA A 39 16.00 -1.60 -0.76
CA ALA A 39 17.33 -1.04 -0.97
C ALA A 39 17.69 0.17 -0.07
N SER A 40 16.82 0.58 0.86
CA SER A 40 17.02 1.83 1.63
C SER A 40 16.89 1.60 3.13
N PRO A 41 17.87 0.92 3.77
CA PRO A 41 17.83 0.64 5.20
C PRO A 41 17.79 1.91 6.05
N ASP A 42 18.56 2.95 5.71
CA ASP A 42 18.61 4.19 6.46
C ASP A 42 17.27 4.95 6.44
N LYS A 43 16.59 5.00 5.27
CA LYS A 43 15.26 5.57 5.17
C LYS A 43 14.24 4.78 6.00
N ALA A 44 14.33 3.45 5.98
CA ALA A 44 13.45 2.59 6.77
C ALA A 44 13.67 2.80 8.27
N GLN A 45 14.92 2.88 8.71
CA GLN A 45 15.26 3.14 10.12
C GLN A 45 14.82 4.54 10.56
N ALA A 46 14.90 5.54 9.68
CA ALA A 46 14.38 6.88 9.98
C ALA A 46 12.86 6.88 10.21
N VAL A 47 12.09 6.07 9.45
CA VAL A 47 10.65 5.89 9.68
C VAL A 47 10.41 5.19 11.03
N VAL A 48 11.16 4.14 11.34
CA VAL A 48 11.10 3.47 12.64
C VAL A 48 11.35 4.45 13.79
N GLY A 49 12.39 5.29 13.69
CA GLY A 49 12.67 6.31 14.70
C GLY A 49 11.50 7.29 14.93
N ARG A 50 10.76 7.66 13.86
CA ARG A 50 9.57 8.50 14.01
C ARG A 50 8.39 7.76 14.67
N ILE A 51 8.23 6.47 14.39
CA ILE A 51 7.24 5.61 15.04
C ILE A 51 7.56 5.47 16.54
N GLU A 52 8.82 5.26 16.89
CA GLU A 52 9.27 5.14 18.28
C GLU A 52 9.13 6.46 19.05
N ALA A 53 9.34 7.60 18.41
CA ALA A 53 9.09 8.92 18.99
C ALA A 53 7.61 9.16 19.36
N LEU A 54 6.68 8.42 18.73
CA LEU A 54 5.25 8.39 19.09
C LEU A 54 4.93 7.41 20.24
N GLY A 55 5.95 6.77 20.82
CA GLY A 55 5.77 5.77 21.88
C GLY A 55 5.25 4.42 21.37
N ARG A 56 5.41 4.12 20.07
CA ARG A 56 5.00 2.84 19.48
C ARG A 56 6.22 1.99 19.13
N ARG A 57 6.03 0.69 19.01
CA ARG A 57 7.11 -0.18 18.50
C ARG A 57 7.19 -0.08 17.00
N GLY A 58 8.41 0.16 16.47
CA GLY A 58 8.72 0.17 15.06
C GLY A 58 9.63 -1.00 14.69
N LEU A 59 9.44 -1.60 13.50
CA LEU A 59 10.27 -2.69 13.02
C LEU A 59 10.56 -2.54 11.52
N ALA A 60 11.82 -2.37 11.13
CA ALA A 60 12.23 -2.38 9.73
C ALA A 60 12.68 -3.78 9.30
N ILE A 61 12.13 -4.28 8.20
CA ILE A 61 12.39 -5.62 7.66
C ILE A 61 12.89 -5.51 6.22
N ALA A 62 14.10 -5.97 5.96
CA ALA A 62 14.58 -6.11 4.58
C ALA A 62 13.81 -7.23 3.88
N ALA A 63 13.06 -6.88 2.83
CA ALA A 63 12.32 -7.82 2.01
C ALA A 63 12.11 -7.25 0.60
N ASP A 64 12.73 -7.90 -0.38
CA ASP A 64 12.49 -7.60 -1.78
C ASP A 64 11.12 -8.15 -2.17
N ALA A 65 10.27 -7.28 -2.72
CA ALA A 65 8.93 -7.66 -3.17
C ALA A 65 8.94 -8.63 -4.38
N THR A 66 10.06 -8.78 -5.09
CA THR A 66 10.22 -9.80 -6.13
C THR A 66 10.41 -11.21 -5.55
N ASP A 67 10.90 -11.31 -4.31
CA ASP A 67 11.08 -12.58 -3.60
C ASP A 67 9.86 -12.89 -2.72
N GLY A 68 9.02 -13.79 -3.20
CA GLY A 68 7.82 -14.21 -2.47
C GLY A 68 8.12 -14.85 -1.10
N LYS A 69 9.29 -15.49 -0.92
CA LYS A 69 9.69 -16.05 0.37
C LYS A 69 10.07 -14.95 1.36
N ALA A 70 10.79 -13.91 0.90
CA ALA A 70 11.11 -12.75 1.72
C ALA A 70 9.85 -12.00 2.16
N VAL A 71 8.85 -11.87 1.27
CA VAL A 71 7.56 -11.26 1.59
C VAL A 71 6.80 -12.04 2.67
N GLN A 72 6.72 -13.36 2.55
CA GLN A 72 6.08 -14.21 3.56
C GLN A 72 6.86 -14.17 4.89
N ALA A 73 8.18 -14.25 4.84
CA ALA A 73 9.03 -14.15 6.03
C ALA A 73 8.88 -12.81 6.76
N ALA A 74 8.61 -11.71 6.04
CA ALA A 74 8.34 -10.42 6.67
C ALA A 74 7.04 -10.43 7.50
N VAL A 75 6.01 -11.13 7.06
CA VAL A 75 4.78 -11.33 7.84
C VAL A 75 5.08 -12.17 9.10
N GLU A 76 5.76 -13.30 8.93
CA GLU A 76 6.11 -14.18 10.06
C GLU A 76 6.97 -13.45 11.10
N ARG A 77 7.95 -12.66 10.63
CA ARG A 77 8.81 -11.86 11.49
C ARG A 77 8.02 -10.76 12.22
N THR A 78 7.04 -10.12 11.57
CA THR A 78 6.14 -9.17 12.22
C THR A 78 5.41 -9.82 13.38
N VAL A 79 4.85 -11.00 13.17
CA VAL A 79 4.12 -11.75 14.22
C VAL A 79 5.09 -12.17 15.33
N ALA A 80 6.27 -12.67 15.01
CA ALA A 80 7.25 -13.14 15.99
C ALA A 80 7.75 -11.98 16.89
N GLU A 81 8.05 -10.81 16.31
CA GLU A 81 8.66 -9.69 17.05
C GLU A 81 7.62 -8.76 17.67
N LEU A 82 6.48 -8.52 17.03
CA LEU A 82 5.44 -7.62 17.54
C LEU A 82 4.25 -8.37 18.19
N GLY A 83 4.23 -9.70 18.10
CA GLY A 83 3.29 -10.57 18.81
C GLY A 83 2.00 -10.89 18.06
N ARG A 84 1.64 -10.16 17.00
CA ARG A 84 0.43 -10.33 16.19
C ARG A 84 0.51 -9.58 14.87
N ILE A 85 -0.49 -9.76 14.02
CA ILE A 85 -0.76 -8.89 12.86
C ILE A 85 -2.26 -8.68 12.75
N ASP A 86 -2.70 -7.42 12.74
CA ASP A 86 -4.09 -7.00 12.59
C ASP A 86 -4.35 -6.30 11.26
N ILE A 87 -3.36 -5.57 10.78
CA ILE A 87 -3.47 -4.72 9.60
C ILE A 87 -2.33 -5.04 8.65
N LEU A 88 -2.67 -5.38 7.41
CA LEU A 88 -1.72 -5.49 6.31
C LEU A 88 -1.99 -4.39 5.30
N VAL A 89 -0.96 -3.61 4.96
CA VAL A 89 -1.01 -2.64 3.86
C VAL A 89 -0.07 -3.09 2.75
N ASN A 90 -0.63 -3.56 1.64
CA ASN A 90 0.10 -3.87 0.41
C ASN A 90 0.36 -2.57 -0.35
N ASN A 91 1.53 -1.96 -0.11
CA ASN A 91 1.90 -0.68 -0.71
C ASN A 91 3.12 -0.78 -1.64
N ALA A 92 3.99 -1.79 -1.48
CA ALA A 92 5.18 -1.94 -2.32
C ALA A 92 4.82 -1.87 -3.82
N GLY A 93 5.54 -1.04 -4.57
CA GLY A 93 5.27 -0.85 -5.98
C GLY A 93 6.34 -0.04 -6.69
N VAL A 94 6.31 -0.13 -8.03
CA VAL A 94 7.14 0.62 -8.98
C VAL A 94 6.25 1.21 -10.06
N PHE A 95 6.77 2.16 -10.84
CA PHE A 95 6.07 2.74 -11.97
C PHE A 95 6.85 2.47 -13.27
N PRO A 96 6.64 1.30 -13.91
CA PRO A 96 7.18 1.05 -15.25
C PRO A 96 6.49 1.95 -16.27
N TYR A 97 7.28 2.62 -17.10
CA TYR A 97 6.80 3.51 -18.13
C TYR A 97 7.62 3.31 -19.40
N GLY A 98 6.96 3.01 -20.49
CA GLY A 98 7.60 2.79 -21.79
C GLY A 98 6.65 2.24 -22.85
N PRO A 99 7.06 2.24 -24.14
CA PRO A 99 6.26 1.66 -25.22
C PRO A 99 5.89 0.22 -24.94
N PHE A 100 4.64 -0.14 -25.20
CA PHE A 100 4.13 -1.49 -24.93
C PHE A 100 4.96 -2.58 -25.64
N GLU A 101 5.37 -2.31 -26.88
CA GLU A 101 6.12 -3.23 -27.72
C GLU A 101 7.56 -3.48 -27.25
N GLU A 102 8.08 -2.63 -26.35
CA GLU A 102 9.44 -2.72 -25.82
C GLU A 102 9.48 -3.40 -24.44
N VAL A 103 8.33 -3.73 -23.86
CA VAL A 103 8.28 -4.41 -22.55
C VAL A 103 8.80 -5.85 -22.70
N GLY A 104 9.99 -6.11 -22.16
CA GLY A 104 10.58 -7.43 -22.12
C GLY A 104 9.92 -8.36 -21.10
N GLU A 105 10.08 -9.67 -21.28
CA GLU A 105 9.54 -10.69 -20.37
C GLU A 105 10.06 -10.54 -18.95
N ASP A 106 11.34 -10.25 -18.77
CA ASP A 106 11.95 -10.03 -17.44
C ASP A 106 11.30 -8.86 -16.69
N GLU A 107 11.00 -7.75 -17.40
CA GLU A 107 10.33 -6.59 -16.78
C GLU A 107 8.86 -6.89 -16.47
N LEU A 108 8.16 -7.60 -17.36
CA LEU A 108 6.80 -8.09 -17.11
C LEU A 108 6.77 -8.94 -15.85
N ASP A 109 7.61 -9.94 -15.74
CA ASP A 109 7.68 -10.85 -14.58
C ASP A 109 8.06 -10.12 -13.30
N ARG A 110 9.02 -9.19 -13.37
CA ARG A 110 9.45 -8.36 -12.24
C ARG A 110 8.29 -7.52 -11.70
N VAL A 111 7.55 -6.84 -12.56
CA VAL A 111 6.45 -5.96 -12.14
C VAL A 111 5.26 -6.76 -11.62
N LEU A 112 4.93 -7.89 -12.25
CA LEU A 112 3.94 -8.84 -11.76
C LEU A 112 4.33 -9.38 -10.38
N ALA A 113 5.60 -9.70 -10.18
CA ALA A 113 6.11 -10.16 -8.89
C ALA A 113 5.93 -9.10 -7.81
N ILE A 114 6.30 -7.83 -8.08
CA ILE A 114 6.23 -6.73 -7.12
C ILE A 114 4.78 -6.36 -6.78
N HIS A 115 3.90 -6.21 -7.77
CA HIS A 115 2.56 -5.69 -7.53
C HIS A 115 1.57 -6.78 -7.14
N VAL A 116 1.55 -7.88 -7.91
CA VAL A 116 0.46 -8.87 -7.82
C VAL A 116 0.85 -10.03 -6.92
N ARG A 117 1.95 -10.72 -7.25
CA ARG A 117 2.38 -11.91 -6.51
C ARG A 117 2.72 -11.58 -5.05
N SER A 118 3.45 -10.48 -4.80
CA SER A 118 3.79 -10.09 -3.43
C SER A 118 2.56 -9.78 -2.60
N SER A 119 1.60 -9.02 -3.16
CA SER A 119 0.36 -8.66 -2.45
C SER A 119 -0.48 -9.88 -2.12
N PHE A 120 -0.56 -10.85 -3.04
CA PHE A 120 -1.24 -12.11 -2.81
C PHE A 120 -0.56 -12.92 -1.69
N LEU A 121 0.75 -13.09 -1.75
CA LEU A 121 1.51 -13.89 -0.78
C LEU A 121 1.53 -13.24 0.61
N ALA A 122 1.66 -11.90 0.69
CA ALA A 122 1.55 -11.17 1.95
C ALA A 122 0.16 -11.34 2.57
N ALA A 123 -0.91 -11.18 1.78
CA ALA A 123 -2.28 -11.37 2.25
C ALA A 123 -2.53 -12.82 2.70
N GLN A 124 -2.03 -13.81 1.96
CA GLN A 124 -2.16 -15.22 2.31
C GLN A 124 -1.44 -15.54 3.64
N ALA A 125 -0.21 -15.04 3.83
CA ALA A 125 0.54 -15.24 5.06
C ALA A 125 -0.15 -14.49 6.23
N ALA A 126 -0.51 -13.23 6.07
CA ALA A 126 -1.15 -12.44 7.12
C ALA A 126 -2.50 -13.04 7.55
N ALA A 127 -3.31 -13.53 6.60
CA ALA A 127 -4.59 -14.13 6.90
C ALA A 127 -4.49 -15.37 7.80
N ARG A 128 -3.37 -16.07 7.85
CA ARG A 128 -3.17 -17.21 8.77
C ARG A 128 -3.09 -16.78 10.23
N HIS A 129 -2.63 -15.57 10.48
CA HIS A 129 -2.42 -15.01 11.82
C HIS A 129 -3.50 -13.99 12.23
N MET A 130 -4.24 -13.44 11.25
CA MET A 130 -5.31 -12.47 11.54
C MET A 130 -6.52 -13.13 12.18
N GLY A 131 -7.00 -12.54 13.28
CA GLY A 131 -8.28 -12.87 13.89
C GLY A 131 -9.43 -11.99 13.37
N HIS A 132 -10.58 -12.07 14.04
CA HIS A 132 -11.72 -11.18 13.79
C HIS A 132 -11.32 -9.72 13.93
N GLY A 133 -11.75 -8.89 12.99
CA GLY A 133 -11.37 -7.48 12.94
C GLY A 133 -10.07 -7.20 12.18
N GLY A 134 -9.50 -8.20 11.49
CA GLY A 134 -8.34 -8.01 10.61
C GLY A 134 -8.65 -7.09 9.42
N ARG A 135 -7.63 -6.39 8.92
CA ARG A 135 -7.72 -5.42 7.82
C ARG A 135 -6.64 -5.67 6.78
N ILE A 136 -7.03 -5.86 5.54
CA ILE A 136 -6.12 -5.92 4.38
C ILE A 136 -6.44 -4.73 3.48
N ILE A 137 -5.46 -3.86 3.25
CA ILE A 137 -5.63 -2.64 2.47
C ILE A 137 -4.56 -2.64 1.38
N SER A 138 -4.96 -2.57 0.12
CA SER A 138 -4.03 -2.50 -1.00
C SER A 138 -3.96 -1.07 -1.54
N ILE A 139 -2.76 -0.65 -1.96
CA ILE A 139 -2.55 0.63 -2.63
C ILE A 139 -2.50 0.38 -4.14
N GLY A 140 -3.58 0.74 -4.78
CA GLY A 140 -3.77 0.69 -6.23
C GLY A 140 -3.18 1.88 -6.95
N SER A 141 -3.96 2.43 -7.88
CA SER A 141 -3.70 3.67 -8.60
C SER A 141 -4.99 4.13 -9.29
N CYS A 142 -5.21 5.42 -9.43
CA CYS A 142 -6.28 5.97 -10.27
C CYS A 142 -6.20 5.44 -11.72
N LEU A 143 -5.00 5.11 -12.19
CA LEU A 143 -4.78 4.51 -13.51
C LEU A 143 -5.31 3.07 -13.64
N ALA A 144 -5.70 2.41 -12.56
CA ALA A 144 -6.30 1.08 -12.62
C ALA A 144 -7.70 1.09 -13.25
N ASP A 145 -8.43 2.18 -13.09
CA ASP A 145 -9.79 2.37 -13.61
C ASP A 145 -9.81 3.15 -14.94
N TYR A 146 -8.82 4.04 -15.13
CA TYR A 146 -8.69 4.85 -16.34
C TYR A 146 -7.22 5.01 -16.75
N ALA A 147 -6.86 4.50 -17.92
CA ALA A 147 -5.52 4.68 -18.48
C ALA A 147 -5.39 6.07 -19.12
N GLY A 148 -4.89 7.04 -18.35
CA GLY A 148 -4.83 8.45 -18.74
C GLY A 148 -3.85 8.80 -19.87
N GLY A 149 -3.08 7.84 -20.42
CA GLY A 149 -2.12 8.07 -21.49
C GLY A 149 -1.41 6.80 -21.96
N PRO A 150 -0.63 6.89 -23.05
CA PRO A 150 0.16 5.77 -23.56
C PRO A 150 1.31 5.38 -22.60
N ASN A 151 1.99 4.29 -22.90
CA ASN A 151 3.19 3.81 -22.21
C ASN A 151 2.98 3.34 -20.76
N THR A 152 1.75 3.10 -20.35
CA THR A 152 1.39 2.69 -18.97
C THR A 152 0.75 1.30 -18.92
N THR A 153 0.67 0.55 -20.02
CA THR A 153 -0.07 -0.71 -20.09
C THR A 153 0.31 -1.71 -19.00
N LEU A 154 1.60 -1.95 -18.78
CA LEU A 154 2.08 -2.87 -17.77
C LEU A 154 1.67 -2.43 -16.37
N TYR A 155 1.81 -1.14 -16.07
CA TYR A 155 1.41 -0.58 -14.77
C TYR A 155 -0.10 -0.72 -14.54
N VAL A 156 -0.90 -0.25 -15.49
CA VAL A 156 -2.38 -0.30 -15.44
C VAL A 156 -2.86 -1.73 -15.21
N MET A 157 -2.37 -2.67 -16.01
CA MET A 157 -2.73 -4.10 -15.92
C MET A 157 -2.47 -4.63 -14.50
N THR A 158 -1.29 -4.38 -13.94
CA THR A 158 -0.92 -4.92 -12.64
C THR A 158 -1.66 -4.24 -11.48
N LYS A 159 -1.95 -2.93 -11.58
CA LYS A 159 -2.75 -2.20 -10.59
C LYS A 159 -4.24 -2.59 -10.65
N ALA A 160 -4.79 -2.82 -11.85
CA ALA A 160 -6.14 -3.34 -12.01
C ALA A 160 -6.32 -4.75 -11.44
N ALA A 161 -5.29 -5.62 -11.54
CA ALA A 161 -5.31 -6.95 -10.94
C ALA A 161 -5.54 -6.92 -9.43
N LEU A 162 -5.06 -5.88 -8.72
CA LEU A 162 -5.27 -5.73 -7.28
C LEU A 162 -6.73 -5.50 -6.91
N THR A 163 -7.53 -4.90 -7.80
CA THR A 163 -8.98 -4.74 -7.59
C THR A 163 -9.67 -6.12 -7.55
N GLY A 164 -9.30 -7.02 -8.47
CA GLY A 164 -9.77 -8.40 -8.47
C GLY A 164 -9.37 -9.16 -7.20
N LEU A 165 -8.09 -9.05 -6.82
CA LEU A 165 -7.57 -9.65 -5.57
C LEU A 165 -8.36 -9.16 -4.36
N THR A 166 -8.59 -7.86 -4.25
CA THR A 166 -9.32 -7.24 -3.14
C THR A 166 -10.73 -7.79 -3.00
N ARG A 167 -11.46 -7.92 -4.12
CA ARG A 167 -12.83 -8.47 -4.12
C ARG A 167 -12.87 -9.95 -3.76
N GLY A 168 -11.92 -10.75 -4.27
CA GLY A 168 -11.78 -12.16 -3.91
C GLY A 168 -11.53 -12.32 -2.41
N LEU A 169 -10.53 -11.63 -1.87
CA LEU A 169 -10.19 -11.68 -0.44
C LEU A 169 -11.38 -11.24 0.46
N ALA A 170 -12.15 -10.25 0.04
CA ALA A 170 -13.34 -9.81 0.78
C ALA A 170 -14.38 -10.93 0.93
N ARG A 171 -14.53 -11.77 -0.10
CA ARG A 171 -15.44 -12.95 -0.05
C ARG A 171 -14.87 -14.09 0.77
N ASP A 172 -13.60 -14.40 0.57
CA ASP A 172 -12.95 -15.54 1.24
C ASP A 172 -12.78 -15.29 2.74
N LEU A 173 -12.44 -14.06 3.14
CA LEU A 173 -12.09 -13.73 4.51
C LEU A 173 -13.22 -13.05 5.30
N GLY A 174 -14.27 -12.58 4.62
CA GLY A 174 -15.45 -11.98 5.24
C GLY A 174 -16.10 -12.82 6.36
N PRO A 175 -16.29 -14.15 6.18
CA PRO A 175 -16.80 -15.02 7.24
C PRO A 175 -15.95 -15.03 8.52
N ARG A 176 -14.68 -14.65 8.43
CA ARG A 176 -13.75 -14.51 9.57
C ARG A 176 -13.74 -13.11 10.16
N GLY A 177 -14.57 -12.19 9.66
CA GLY A 177 -14.59 -10.78 10.08
C GLY A 177 -13.37 -9.98 9.64
N ILE A 178 -12.67 -10.40 8.58
CA ILE A 178 -11.53 -9.69 8.00
C ILE A 178 -12.02 -8.91 6.78
N THR A 179 -11.72 -7.61 6.71
CA THR A 179 -12.06 -6.78 5.54
C THR A 179 -10.88 -6.68 4.58
N SER A 180 -11.17 -6.55 3.29
CA SER A 180 -10.19 -6.30 2.24
C SER A 180 -10.66 -5.16 1.34
N ASN A 181 -9.88 -4.08 1.23
CA ASN A 181 -10.21 -2.91 0.44
C ASN A 181 -8.99 -2.43 -0.36
N ILE A 182 -9.25 -1.66 -1.43
CA ILE A 182 -8.20 -1.03 -2.22
C ILE A 182 -8.43 0.48 -2.29
N ILE A 183 -7.35 1.23 -2.16
CA ILE A 183 -7.32 2.68 -2.34
C ILE A 183 -6.58 2.95 -3.65
N HIS A 184 -7.12 3.84 -4.47
CA HIS A 184 -6.55 4.30 -5.73
C HIS A 184 -6.08 5.76 -5.59
N PRO A 185 -4.79 5.98 -5.28
CA PRO A 185 -4.24 7.34 -5.27
C PRO A 185 -4.21 7.95 -6.67
N GLY A 186 -4.49 9.24 -6.74
CA GLY A 186 -4.15 10.09 -7.88
C GLY A 186 -2.69 10.54 -7.86
N PRO A 187 -2.33 11.54 -8.67
CA PRO A 187 -1.03 12.17 -8.61
C PRO A 187 -0.75 12.68 -7.19
N THR A 188 0.23 12.06 -6.54
CA THR A 188 0.62 12.32 -5.15
C THR A 188 2.08 12.73 -5.12
N ASP A 189 2.39 13.81 -4.40
CA ASP A 189 3.75 14.33 -4.27
C ASP A 189 4.64 13.35 -3.48
N THR A 190 5.57 12.74 -4.17
CA THR A 190 6.51 11.74 -3.65
C THR A 190 7.78 11.71 -4.48
N ASP A 191 8.84 11.04 -3.98
CA ASP A 191 10.06 10.76 -4.76
C ASP A 191 9.77 10.09 -6.12
N MET A 192 8.67 9.36 -6.25
CA MET A 192 8.28 8.64 -7.47
C MET A 192 7.56 9.54 -8.48
N ASN A 193 6.81 10.52 -8.01
CA ASN A 193 6.04 11.47 -8.82
C ASN A 193 6.06 12.85 -8.16
N PRO A 194 7.19 13.58 -8.23
CA PRO A 194 7.32 14.89 -7.58
C PRO A 194 6.42 15.93 -8.23
N ALA A 195 5.77 16.75 -7.38
CA ALA A 195 4.82 17.78 -7.83
C ALA A 195 5.49 18.93 -8.62
N ASP A 196 6.81 19.05 -8.56
CA ASP A 196 7.63 19.97 -9.35
C ASP A 196 8.40 19.28 -10.49
N GLY A 197 8.10 17.98 -10.73
CA GLY A 197 8.77 17.17 -11.73
C GLY A 197 8.30 17.43 -13.17
N PRO A 198 9.02 16.88 -14.16
CA PRO A 198 8.62 16.95 -15.56
C PRO A 198 7.23 16.37 -15.78
N GLY A 199 6.31 17.13 -16.41
CA GLY A 199 4.94 16.70 -16.68
C GLY A 199 3.94 16.96 -15.54
N ALA A 200 4.37 17.48 -14.39
CA ALA A 200 3.50 17.76 -13.25
C ALA A 200 2.34 18.74 -13.60
N ASP A 201 2.61 19.75 -14.42
CA ASP A 201 1.58 20.70 -14.86
C ASP A 201 0.50 20.03 -15.72
N GLY A 202 0.89 19.09 -16.58
CA GLY A 202 -0.07 18.31 -17.37
C GLY A 202 -0.97 17.42 -16.47
N GLN A 203 -0.40 16.81 -15.44
CA GLN A 203 -1.17 16.03 -14.48
C GLN A 203 -2.13 16.93 -13.67
N ARG A 204 -1.68 18.13 -13.22
CA ARG A 204 -2.53 19.08 -12.49
C ARG A 204 -3.77 19.50 -13.29
N GLN A 205 -3.65 19.68 -14.59
CA GLN A 205 -4.77 20.06 -15.46
C GLN A 205 -5.87 18.99 -15.49
N GLY A 206 -5.53 17.72 -15.28
CA GLY A 206 -6.49 16.62 -15.19
C GLY A 206 -7.11 16.43 -13.81
N ILE A 207 -6.54 17.04 -12.76
CA ILE A 207 -7.05 16.90 -11.38
C ILE A 207 -8.13 17.94 -11.14
N ALA A 208 -9.35 17.52 -10.77
CA ALA A 208 -10.46 18.47 -10.54
C ALA A 208 -10.16 19.49 -9.42
N LEU A 209 -9.41 19.08 -8.37
CA LEU A 209 -8.96 19.99 -7.31
C LEU A 209 -7.78 20.88 -7.71
N GLY A 210 -7.16 20.67 -8.88
CA GLY A 210 -6.12 21.51 -9.45
C GLY A 210 -4.73 21.40 -8.80
N HIS A 211 -4.52 20.48 -7.88
CA HIS A 211 -3.24 20.27 -7.21
C HIS A 211 -2.97 18.79 -6.94
N TYR A 212 -1.70 18.45 -6.76
CA TYR A 212 -1.30 17.11 -6.30
C TYR A 212 -1.83 16.86 -4.89
N GLY A 213 -2.18 15.60 -4.61
CA GLY A 213 -2.40 15.14 -3.25
C GLY A 213 -1.07 14.99 -2.50
N GLU A 214 -1.17 14.98 -1.19
CA GLU A 214 -0.06 14.64 -0.31
C GLU A 214 -0.12 13.16 0.10
N ALA A 215 1.02 12.55 0.44
CA ALA A 215 1.05 11.18 0.96
C ALA A 215 0.15 11.01 2.22
N ALA A 216 -0.04 12.11 2.97
CA ALA A 216 -0.93 12.16 4.14
C ALA A 216 -2.41 11.95 3.80
N ASP A 217 -2.87 12.36 2.61
CA ASP A 217 -4.26 12.18 2.18
C ASP A 217 -4.59 10.69 2.01
N VAL A 218 -3.66 9.96 1.37
CA VAL A 218 -3.77 8.50 1.21
C VAL A 218 -3.69 7.81 2.57
N ALA A 219 -2.75 8.24 3.43
CA ALA A 219 -2.58 7.68 4.77
C ALA A 219 -3.82 7.88 5.66
N ALA A 220 -4.52 9.02 5.51
CA ALA A 220 -5.77 9.28 6.22
C ALA A 220 -6.88 8.28 5.85
N MET A 221 -7.02 7.94 4.55
CA MET A 221 -7.98 6.93 4.11
C MET A 221 -7.59 5.52 4.58
N VAL A 222 -6.29 5.17 4.55
CA VAL A 222 -5.81 3.91 5.12
C VAL A 222 -6.16 3.83 6.60
N ALA A 223 -5.92 4.87 7.39
CA ALA A 223 -6.22 4.91 8.80
C ALA A 223 -7.74 4.78 9.09
N HIS A 224 -8.60 5.40 8.26
CA HIS A 224 -10.05 5.21 8.33
C HIS A 224 -10.45 3.73 8.13
N LEU A 225 -9.93 3.09 7.08
CA LEU A 225 -10.22 1.68 6.78
C LEU A 225 -9.64 0.72 7.82
N ALA A 226 -8.48 1.03 8.39
CA ALA A 226 -7.83 0.26 9.44
C ALA A 226 -8.59 0.34 10.78
N GLY A 227 -9.24 1.45 11.03
CA GLY A 227 -9.96 1.73 12.27
C GLY A 227 -11.41 1.22 12.29
N GLU A 228 -12.15 1.72 13.28
CA GLU A 228 -13.57 1.38 13.49
C GLU A 228 -14.46 1.85 12.33
N GLY A 229 -14.09 2.97 11.66
CA GLY A 229 -14.83 3.47 10.49
C GLY A 229 -14.85 2.49 9.32
N GLY A 230 -13.81 1.68 9.17
CA GLY A 230 -13.69 0.67 8.12
C GLY A 230 -14.34 -0.68 8.42
N ARG A 231 -14.93 -0.88 9.60
CA ARG A 231 -15.43 -2.21 10.04
C ARG A 231 -16.51 -2.81 9.13
N TRP A 232 -17.26 -1.98 8.41
CA TRP A 232 -18.34 -2.39 7.50
C TRP A 232 -18.02 -2.11 6.04
N VAL A 233 -16.75 -1.79 5.73
CA VAL A 233 -16.27 -1.57 4.36
C VAL A 233 -15.41 -2.75 3.95
N THR A 234 -15.84 -3.51 2.93
CA THR A 234 -15.07 -4.64 2.38
C THR A 234 -15.37 -4.82 0.90
N GLY A 235 -14.36 -5.19 0.12
CA GLY A 235 -14.43 -5.33 -1.34
C GLY A 235 -14.50 -3.98 -2.07
N ALA A 236 -14.31 -2.88 -1.36
CA ALA A 236 -14.43 -1.54 -1.90
C ALA A 236 -13.17 -1.12 -2.67
N SER A 237 -13.42 -0.35 -3.74
CA SER A 237 -12.43 0.35 -4.56
C SER A 237 -12.66 1.84 -4.33
N ILE A 238 -11.69 2.52 -3.70
CA ILE A 238 -11.87 3.89 -3.18
C ILE A 238 -10.84 4.81 -3.82
N ALA A 239 -11.30 5.80 -4.59
CA ALA A 239 -10.45 6.83 -5.16
C ALA A 239 -10.06 7.86 -4.08
N VAL A 240 -8.76 8.20 -4.05
CA VAL A 240 -8.18 9.33 -3.31
C VAL A 240 -7.28 10.05 -4.30
N ASP A 241 -7.88 10.74 -5.25
CA ASP A 241 -7.26 11.11 -6.52
C ASP A 241 -7.51 12.58 -6.94
N GLY A 242 -8.11 13.38 -6.07
CA GLY A 242 -8.43 14.77 -6.37
C GLY A 242 -9.46 14.95 -7.51
N GLY A 243 -10.18 13.88 -7.87
CA GLY A 243 -11.17 13.87 -8.94
C GLY A 243 -10.58 13.75 -10.35
N ILE A 244 -9.39 13.16 -10.49
CA ILE A 244 -8.78 12.96 -11.83
C ILE A 244 -9.59 11.98 -12.69
N ASN A 245 -10.35 11.07 -12.05
CA ASN A 245 -11.21 10.08 -12.71
C ASN A 245 -12.71 10.41 -12.60
N ALA A 246 -13.06 11.63 -12.23
CA ALA A 246 -14.45 12.06 -12.11
C ALA A 246 -15.08 12.43 -13.46
#